data_ac99b36835bc549d215b1f141d24d4bd
#
_entry.id   ac99b36835bc549d215b1f141d24d4bd
#
_cell.length_a   1.000
_cell.length_b   1.000
_cell.length_c   1.000
_cell.angle_alpha   90.00
_cell.angle_beta   90.00
_cell.angle_gamma   90.00
#
_symmetry.space_group_name_H-M   'P 1'
#
loop_
_entity.id
_entity.type
_entity.pdbx_description
1 polymer ?
#
loop_
_entity_poly.entity_id
_entity_poly.type
_entity_poly.pdbx_seq_one_letter_code
_entity_poly.pdbx_strand_id
1 'polypeptide(L)'
;NLELIVPSDGGAPRLDLQSRVFGFDTTRTPSYLPVGVLPAPVVGWLDRAIIQGRVPEAEVAFFGPIDAFPFDNGEGQLRARFSVEDGVLAYVDDWPVAKAIEGEVEFFNAGFTAQGTGMIMNEDFARMTGGVADMRDAVLTVSGDVTASLGEFLDYLRAVPVTARRLGPDLSRLQSNSGSGVVTLDLNLPLKDIGAYALDAELAMNAGELEIQGFDLSANDIQGRLRLSDNVVTGEGIRAMLFGSPVIARVAAADEPGYRARLEVSGSVEAEALQQNFDLPFGSLFSGETAWEGHLLLPSNALDDDPTFEREPLRVAVASDLTGAGLGFPAPLEKPAAASMPLELAFTVLPTNRLDVEGHLGMSRRFALSFWSTDSGLQFRRGSVRFDGAYPLLPPDDGLDIEGIVRQLQLDGWLALLRGQDLLNRDEPILSRLDLDVTNMTALGQRLGATTFAVRQGRDEWLIELDSDRVAGHIAVPFELRGRPQIVADMQRLHLTFTDEPPARQIDPRDLPGLLVNSSDFAVGQRNFGRFSANVQSDPLGLRLVSYESVGDLSLIHISEPTRRR
;
A
#
# COMPACT_ATOMS: atom_id res chain seq x y z
N ASN A 1 -9.37 38.29 -55.05
CA ASN A 1 -10.03 39.58 -55.32
C ASN A 1 -9.81 40.47 -54.11
N LEU A 2 -9.52 41.76 -54.34
CA LEU A 2 -9.38 42.79 -53.31
C LEU A 2 -10.09 44.04 -53.78
N GLU A 3 -11.04 44.54 -53.00
CA GLU A 3 -11.69 45.81 -53.23
C GLU A 3 -11.67 46.61 -51.91
N LEU A 4 -11.12 47.79 -51.96
CA LEU A 4 -11.11 48.72 -50.82
C LEU A 4 -11.92 49.95 -51.21
N ILE A 5 -13.02 50.17 -50.50
CA ILE A 5 -13.90 51.32 -50.71
C ILE A 5 -13.62 52.35 -49.57
N VAL A 6 -13.10 53.52 -49.94
CA VAL A 6 -12.91 54.62 -48.99
C VAL A 6 -14.01 55.63 -49.25
N PRO A 7 -14.99 55.83 -48.36
CA PRO A 7 -16.09 56.74 -48.55
C PRO A 7 -15.59 58.22 -48.59
N SER A 8 -16.10 58.99 -49.50
CA SER A 8 -15.73 60.45 -49.63
C SER A 8 -16.37 61.35 -48.59
N ASP A 9 -17.32 60.85 -47.84
CA ASP A 9 -18.03 61.50 -46.75
C ASP A 9 -17.36 61.34 -45.37
N GLY A 10 -16.16 60.71 -45.32
CA GLY A 10 -15.45 60.43 -44.08
C GLY A 10 -15.94 59.19 -43.32
N GLY A 11 -16.81 58.37 -43.92
CA GLY A 11 -17.23 57.12 -43.39
C GLY A 11 -16.07 56.11 -43.30
N ALA A 12 -16.25 54.98 -42.51
CA ALA A 12 -15.25 53.94 -42.33
C ALA A 12 -14.90 53.24 -43.65
N PRO A 13 -13.63 52.95 -43.94
CA PRO A 13 -13.21 52.17 -45.09
C PRO A 13 -13.82 50.76 -45.03
N ARG A 14 -14.34 50.31 -46.16
CA ARG A 14 -14.87 48.92 -46.32
C ARG A 14 -13.89 48.12 -47.15
N LEU A 15 -13.62 46.91 -46.68
CA LEU A 15 -12.76 45.93 -47.34
C LEU A 15 -13.60 44.73 -47.79
N ASP A 16 -13.47 44.37 -49.07
CA ASP A 16 -13.88 43.09 -49.60
C ASP A 16 -12.64 42.34 -50.11
N LEU A 17 -12.23 41.32 -49.36
CA LEU A 17 -11.03 40.55 -49.65
C LEU A 17 -11.42 39.08 -49.73
N GLN A 18 -11.08 38.44 -50.85
CA GLN A 18 -11.07 37.00 -51.02
C GLN A 18 -9.71 36.54 -51.54
N SER A 19 -8.98 35.76 -50.71
CA SER A 19 -7.62 35.33 -51.02
C SER A 19 -7.44 33.86 -50.76
N ARG A 20 -6.57 33.23 -51.56
CA ARG A 20 -6.01 31.91 -51.30
C ARG A 20 -4.51 32.04 -51.19
N VAL A 21 -3.99 31.49 -50.12
CA VAL A 21 -2.54 31.50 -49.81
C VAL A 21 -2.06 30.05 -49.82
N PHE A 22 -0.92 29.79 -50.45
CA PHE A 22 -0.37 28.44 -50.58
C PHE A 22 1.01 28.36 -49.96
N GLY A 23 1.33 27.21 -49.30
CA GLY A 23 2.68 26.88 -48.83
C GLY A 23 3.18 27.74 -47.69
N PHE A 24 2.32 27.99 -46.71
CA PHE A 24 2.65 28.80 -45.53
C PHE A 24 3.32 27.95 -44.43
N ASP A 25 4.40 28.45 -43.86
CA ASP A 25 5.09 27.84 -42.71
C ASP A 25 4.59 28.49 -41.43
N THR A 26 4.06 27.67 -40.51
CA THR A 26 3.46 28.14 -39.25
C THR A 26 4.47 28.79 -38.32
N THR A 27 5.78 28.56 -38.46
CA THR A 27 6.82 29.27 -37.69
C THR A 27 6.83 30.76 -37.95
N ARG A 28 6.22 31.22 -39.06
CA ARG A 28 6.07 32.61 -39.41
C ARG A 28 4.72 33.20 -39.01
N THR A 29 3.88 32.45 -38.31
CA THR A 29 2.57 32.90 -37.82
C THR A 29 2.60 34.28 -37.12
N PRO A 30 3.59 34.58 -36.26
CA PRO A 30 3.68 35.92 -35.63
C PRO A 30 3.69 37.09 -36.62
N SER A 31 4.27 36.88 -37.80
CA SER A 31 4.36 37.91 -38.84
C SER A 31 3.03 38.16 -39.59
N TYR A 32 2.07 37.27 -39.48
CA TYR A 32 0.79 37.33 -40.18
C TYR A 32 -0.41 37.56 -39.27
N LEU A 33 -0.19 37.43 -37.93
CA LEU A 33 -1.27 37.69 -36.97
C LEU A 33 -1.56 39.20 -36.93
N PRO A 34 -2.84 39.59 -36.90
CA PRO A 34 -3.23 40.97 -36.77
C PRO A 34 -3.01 41.44 -35.32
N VAL A 35 -1.73 41.58 -34.91
CA VAL A 35 -1.31 41.93 -33.53
C VAL A 35 -1.92 43.22 -32.99
N GLY A 36 -2.43 44.11 -33.87
CA GLY A 36 -3.14 45.29 -33.44
C GLY A 36 -4.58 45.05 -32.99
N VAL A 37 -5.11 43.82 -33.18
CA VAL A 37 -6.51 43.45 -32.88
C VAL A 37 -6.59 42.39 -31.84
N LEU A 38 -5.55 41.53 -31.70
CA LEU A 38 -5.49 40.46 -30.73
C LEU A 38 -4.98 40.96 -29.36
N PRO A 39 -5.55 40.49 -28.27
CA PRO A 39 -5.01 40.75 -26.93
C PRO A 39 -3.57 40.24 -26.78
N ALA A 40 -2.70 41.01 -26.13
CA ALA A 40 -1.28 40.68 -25.95
C ALA A 40 -1.04 39.26 -25.34
N PRO A 41 -1.84 38.75 -24.35
CA PRO A 41 -1.69 37.41 -23.85
C PRO A 41 -1.91 36.31 -24.91
N VAL A 42 -2.87 36.54 -25.83
CA VAL A 42 -3.18 35.60 -26.92
C VAL A 42 -2.02 35.55 -27.92
N VAL A 43 -1.49 36.71 -28.32
CA VAL A 43 -0.32 36.79 -29.18
C VAL A 43 0.87 36.07 -28.55
N GLY A 44 1.16 36.38 -27.29
CA GLY A 44 2.26 35.73 -26.58
C GLY A 44 2.09 34.22 -26.40
N TRP A 45 0.85 33.70 -26.25
CA TRP A 45 0.58 32.27 -26.24
C TRP A 45 0.80 31.64 -27.62
N LEU A 46 0.25 32.19 -28.68
CA LEU A 46 0.41 31.70 -30.06
C LEU A 46 1.89 31.66 -30.49
N ASP A 47 2.68 32.67 -30.12
CA ASP A 47 4.11 32.74 -30.43
C ASP A 47 4.91 31.60 -29.76
N ARG A 48 4.51 31.16 -28.59
CA ARG A 48 5.16 30.05 -27.87
C ARG A 48 4.58 28.70 -28.23
N ALA A 49 3.25 28.63 -28.43
CA ALA A 49 2.53 27.38 -28.60
C ALA A 49 2.81 26.72 -29.97
N ILE A 50 2.94 27.52 -31.03
CA ILE A 50 3.14 27.00 -32.39
C ILE A 50 4.63 26.81 -32.64
N ILE A 51 5.13 25.56 -32.48
CA ILE A 51 6.55 25.24 -32.66
C ILE A 51 6.87 24.97 -34.14
N GLN A 52 6.00 24.22 -34.82
CA GLN A 52 6.19 23.77 -36.18
C GLN A 52 4.84 23.44 -36.83
N GLY A 53 4.81 23.47 -38.15
CA GLY A 53 3.67 23.02 -38.95
C GLY A 53 3.71 23.61 -40.36
N ARG A 54 2.96 23.02 -41.24
CA ARG A 54 2.81 23.43 -42.62
C ARG A 54 1.35 23.65 -42.93
N VAL A 55 1.06 24.75 -43.62
CA VAL A 55 -0.27 25.07 -44.15
C VAL A 55 -0.22 24.98 -45.68
N PRO A 56 -0.68 23.90 -46.32
CA PRO A 56 -0.63 23.76 -47.76
C PRO A 56 -1.48 24.81 -48.48
N GLU A 57 -2.67 25.10 -47.94
CA GLU A 57 -3.62 26.05 -48.49
C GLU A 57 -4.40 26.74 -47.38
N ALA A 58 -4.58 28.03 -47.48
CA ALA A 58 -5.43 28.85 -46.62
C ALA A 58 -6.39 29.69 -47.48
N GLU A 59 -7.65 29.71 -47.11
CA GLU A 59 -8.67 30.59 -47.68
C GLU A 59 -9.00 31.68 -46.68
N VAL A 60 -8.96 32.93 -47.12
CA VAL A 60 -9.28 34.10 -46.28
C VAL A 60 -10.34 34.93 -47.00
N ALA A 61 -11.41 35.24 -46.30
CA ALA A 61 -12.46 36.16 -46.75
C ALA A 61 -12.71 37.23 -45.66
N PHE A 62 -12.62 38.49 -46.02
CA PHE A 62 -12.99 39.61 -45.17
C PHE A 62 -13.99 40.47 -45.89
N PHE A 63 -15.11 40.75 -45.26
CA PHE A 63 -16.15 41.60 -45.84
C PHE A 63 -16.72 42.53 -44.78
N GLY A 64 -16.66 43.84 -44.99
CA GLY A 64 -17.28 44.82 -44.10
C GLY A 64 -16.43 46.03 -43.81
N PRO A 65 -16.93 46.96 -42.97
CA PRO A 65 -16.16 48.11 -42.46
C PRO A 65 -15.00 47.64 -41.58
N ILE A 66 -13.79 48.17 -41.79
CA ILE A 66 -12.59 47.70 -41.07
C ILE A 66 -12.68 48.03 -39.57
N ASP A 67 -13.26 49.19 -39.25
CA ASP A 67 -13.42 49.65 -37.86
C ASP A 67 -14.57 48.96 -37.09
N ALA A 68 -15.46 48.27 -37.80
CA ALA A 68 -16.54 47.47 -37.18
C ALA A 68 -16.09 46.04 -36.77
N PHE A 69 -14.85 45.63 -37.13
CA PHE A 69 -14.32 44.34 -36.70
C PHE A 69 -14.26 44.29 -35.15
N PRO A 70 -14.71 43.20 -34.53
CA PRO A 70 -15.01 41.85 -35.07
C PRO A 70 -16.47 41.63 -35.51
N PHE A 71 -17.24 42.64 -35.85
CA PHE A 71 -18.57 42.57 -36.43
C PHE A 71 -19.66 42.01 -35.47
N ASP A 72 -19.65 42.55 -34.24
CA ASP A 72 -20.56 42.09 -33.17
C ASP A 72 -22.05 42.29 -33.54
N ASN A 73 -22.38 43.25 -34.38
CA ASN A 73 -23.76 43.53 -34.80
C ASN A 73 -24.06 43.04 -36.24
N GLY A 74 -23.17 42.21 -36.82
CA GLY A 74 -23.39 41.67 -38.17
C GLY A 74 -23.07 42.63 -39.32
N GLU A 75 -22.25 43.65 -39.11
CA GLU A 75 -21.87 44.65 -40.13
C GLU A 75 -20.96 44.10 -41.21
N GLY A 76 -20.31 42.94 -40.91
CA GLY A 76 -19.36 42.28 -41.79
C GLY A 76 -19.07 40.86 -41.38
N GLN A 77 -18.04 40.26 -41.96
CA GLN A 77 -17.55 38.92 -41.65
C GLN A 77 -16.07 38.79 -41.96
N LEU A 78 -15.32 38.21 -41.02
CA LEU A 78 -14.01 37.60 -41.28
C LEU A 78 -14.14 36.10 -41.20
N ARG A 79 -13.64 35.40 -42.22
CA ARG A 79 -13.48 33.96 -42.21
C ARG A 79 -12.13 33.57 -42.78
N ALA A 80 -11.33 32.84 -42.01
CA ALA A 80 -10.11 32.25 -42.52
C ALA A 80 -10.09 30.75 -42.18
N ARG A 81 -9.95 29.91 -43.21
CA ARG A 81 -9.91 28.45 -43.06
C ARG A 81 -8.64 27.92 -43.68
N PHE A 82 -7.98 27.00 -42.98
CA PHE A 82 -6.80 26.32 -43.47
C PHE A 82 -6.61 24.95 -42.82
N SER A 83 -5.90 24.06 -43.53
CA SER A 83 -5.44 22.77 -43.00
C SER A 83 -4.01 22.92 -42.46
N VAL A 84 -3.72 22.20 -41.42
CA VAL A 84 -2.39 22.08 -40.82
C VAL A 84 -1.89 20.66 -41.05
N GLU A 85 -0.65 20.53 -41.49
CA GLU A 85 0.08 19.26 -41.63
C GLU A 85 1.37 19.31 -40.81
N ASP A 86 1.78 18.14 -40.23
CA ASP A 86 2.98 17.98 -39.42
C ASP A 86 3.08 19.01 -38.26
N GLY A 87 1.93 19.37 -37.68
CA GLY A 87 1.88 20.38 -36.62
C GLY A 87 2.56 19.91 -35.32
N VAL A 88 3.25 20.84 -34.64
CA VAL A 88 3.79 20.64 -33.29
C VAL A 88 3.33 21.81 -32.41
N LEU A 89 2.61 21.48 -31.34
CA LEU A 89 1.97 22.47 -30.47
C LEU A 89 2.39 22.28 -29.00
N ALA A 90 3.00 23.31 -28.40
CA ALA A 90 3.25 23.41 -26.96
C ALA A 90 2.09 24.17 -26.31
N TYR A 91 0.99 23.50 -26.05
CA TYR A 91 -0.27 24.11 -25.60
C TYR A 91 -0.20 24.71 -24.19
N VAL A 92 0.68 24.18 -23.33
CA VAL A 92 1.01 24.71 -21.98
C VAL A 92 2.52 24.56 -21.76
N ASP A 93 3.14 25.54 -21.13
CA ASP A 93 4.57 25.52 -20.82
C ASP A 93 4.91 24.32 -19.91
N ASP A 94 6.02 23.64 -20.21
CA ASP A 94 6.51 22.46 -19.49
C ASP A 94 5.62 21.20 -19.55
N TRP A 95 4.54 21.21 -20.35
CA TRP A 95 3.74 20.01 -20.58
C TRP A 95 4.23 19.25 -21.83
N PRO A 96 3.94 17.94 -21.95
CA PRO A 96 4.24 17.18 -23.16
C PRO A 96 3.60 17.85 -24.39
N VAL A 97 4.40 18.07 -25.43
CA VAL A 97 3.93 18.72 -26.66
C VAL A 97 3.09 17.75 -27.50
N ALA A 98 2.06 18.29 -28.16
CA ALA A 98 1.33 17.58 -29.21
C ALA A 98 2.12 17.64 -30.52
N LYS A 99 2.27 16.50 -31.21
CA LYS A 99 3.06 16.32 -32.44
C LYS A 99 2.25 15.68 -33.55
N ALA A 100 2.80 15.72 -34.76
CA ALA A 100 2.18 15.12 -35.94
C ALA A 100 0.70 15.54 -36.09
N ILE A 101 0.41 16.80 -35.80
CA ILE A 101 -0.97 17.31 -35.83
C ILE A 101 -1.39 17.46 -37.30
N GLU A 102 -2.46 16.77 -37.66
CA GLU A 102 -3.18 16.89 -38.90
C GLU A 102 -4.58 17.43 -38.60
N GLY A 103 -4.93 18.61 -39.13
CA GLY A 103 -6.19 19.21 -38.73
C GLY A 103 -6.64 20.40 -39.57
N GLU A 104 -7.83 20.88 -39.24
CA GLU A 104 -8.44 22.07 -39.85
C GLU A 104 -8.61 23.15 -38.77
N VAL A 105 -8.34 24.36 -39.14
CA VAL A 105 -8.53 25.57 -38.32
C VAL A 105 -9.41 26.54 -39.07
N GLU A 106 -10.43 27.07 -38.39
CA GLU A 106 -11.31 28.10 -38.91
C GLU A 106 -11.38 29.28 -37.93
N PHE A 107 -10.93 30.43 -38.37
CA PHE A 107 -11.20 31.72 -37.71
C PHE A 107 -12.52 32.27 -38.23
N PHE A 108 -13.37 32.71 -37.30
CA PHE A 108 -14.62 33.35 -37.59
C PHE A 108 -14.81 34.56 -36.67
N ASN A 109 -14.83 35.75 -37.25
CA ASN A 109 -14.94 37.01 -36.53
C ASN A 109 -13.98 37.10 -35.33
N ALA A 110 -14.50 37.10 -34.11
CA ALA A 110 -13.73 37.25 -32.89
C ALA A 110 -13.09 35.93 -32.37
N GLY A 111 -13.46 34.77 -32.93
CA GLY A 111 -13.04 33.48 -32.42
C GLY A 111 -12.34 32.59 -33.43
N PHE A 112 -11.94 31.41 -32.97
CA PHE A 112 -11.51 30.34 -33.86
C PHE A 112 -11.96 28.98 -33.32
N THR A 113 -12.06 28.02 -34.23
CA THR A 113 -12.22 26.59 -33.93
C THR A 113 -11.16 25.81 -34.66
N ALA A 114 -10.70 24.71 -34.04
CA ALA A 114 -9.76 23.78 -34.63
C ALA A 114 -10.26 22.34 -34.37
N GLN A 115 -10.02 21.45 -35.32
CA GLN A 115 -10.24 20.02 -35.15
C GLN A 115 -9.10 19.26 -35.82
N GLY A 116 -8.70 18.15 -35.21
CA GLY A 116 -7.60 17.38 -35.78
C GLY A 116 -7.30 16.10 -35.02
N THR A 117 -6.29 15.41 -35.54
CA THR A 117 -5.67 14.23 -34.96
C THR A 117 -4.19 14.54 -34.71
N GLY A 118 -3.50 13.72 -33.95
CA GLY A 118 -2.08 13.90 -33.67
C GLY A 118 -1.63 12.94 -32.59
N MET A 119 -0.49 13.23 -32.01
CA MET A 119 0.13 12.41 -30.96
C MET A 119 0.51 13.27 -29.75
N ILE A 120 0.30 12.73 -28.55
CA ILE A 120 0.89 13.29 -27.31
C ILE A 120 1.76 12.19 -26.71
N MET A 121 3.04 12.50 -26.46
CA MET A 121 4.08 11.51 -26.18
C MET A 121 4.20 10.52 -27.36
N ASN A 122 3.80 9.26 -27.17
CA ASN A 122 3.83 8.22 -28.20
C ASN A 122 2.41 7.70 -28.57
N GLU A 123 1.37 8.32 -28.02
CA GLU A 123 -0.01 7.86 -28.17
C GLU A 123 -0.83 8.77 -29.07
N ASP A 124 -1.64 8.17 -29.92
CA ASP A 124 -2.49 8.86 -30.89
C ASP A 124 -3.76 9.43 -30.22
N PHE A 125 -4.08 10.67 -30.50
CA PHE A 125 -5.42 11.18 -30.26
C PHE A 125 -6.25 11.19 -31.55
N ALA A 126 -7.43 10.59 -31.50
CA ALA A 126 -8.24 10.31 -32.67
C ALA A 126 -9.08 11.50 -33.04
N ARG A 127 -9.54 12.36 -32.46
CA ARG A 127 -10.29 13.57 -32.79
C ARG A 127 -10.34 14.52 -31.61
N MET A 128 -9.50 15.54 -31.67
CA MET A 128 -9.56 16.65 -30.73
C MET A 128 -10.23 17.83 -31.41
N THR A 129 -11.07 18.51 -30.66
CA THR A 129 -11.63 19.80 -31.06
C THR A 129 -11.19 20.84 -30.05
N GLY A 130 -10.87 22.02 -30.52
CA GLY A 130 -10.48 23.11 -29.66
C GLY A 130 -10.84 24.44 -30.26
N GLY A 131 -10.88 25.50 -29.46
CA GLY A 131 -11.15 26.83 -29.97
C GLY A 131 -11.30 27.88 -28.88
N VAL A 132 -11.38 29.09 -29.33
CA VAL A 132 -11.65 30.29 -28.53
C VAL A 132 -12.86 30.97 -29.12
N ALA A 133 -13.95 31.06 -28.38
CA ALA A 133 -15.20 31.65 -28.87
C ALA A 133 -15.06 33.17 -29.13
N ASP A 134 -14.34 33.86 -28.25
CA ASP A 134 -14.02 35.28 -28.38
C ASP A 134 -12.61 35.54 -27.83
N MET A 135 -11.70 35.98 -28.67
CA MET A 135 -10.31 36.24 -28.28
C MET A 135 -10.15 37.42 -27.31
N ARG A 136 -11.19 38.24 -27.13
CA ARG A 136 -11.20 39.33 -26.12
C ARG A 136 -11.37 38.75 -24.70
N ASP A 137 -12.08 37.61 -24.59
CA ASP A 137 -12.20 36.83 -23.36
C ASP A 137 -11.59 35.42 -23.54
N ALA A 138 -10.33 35.39 -23.90
CA ALA A 138 -9.59 34.26 -24.42
C ALA A 138 -9.60 33.05 -23.48
N VAL A 139 -10.67 32.26 -23.53
CA VAL A 139 -10.77 30.93 -22.91
C VAL A 139 -10.62 29.89 -24.02
N LEU A 140 -9.53 29.13 -23.98
CA LEU A 140 -9.34 27.97 -24.88
C LEU A 140 -10.14 26.80 -24.35
N THR A 141 -11.07 26.31 -25.15
CA THR A 141 -11.77 25.05 -24.89
C THR A 141 -11.12 23.94 -25.71
N VAL A 142 -10.90 22.78 -25.11
CA VAL A 142 -10.39 21.59 -25.79
C VAL A 142 -11.20 20.38 -25.34
N SER A 143 -11.72 19.61 -26.30
CA SER A 143 -12.42 18.36 -26.01
C SER A 143 -12.04 17.28 -27.00
N GLY A 144 -12.06 16.01 -26.54
CA GLY A 144 -11.77 14.86 -27.39
C GLY A 144 -11.37 13.61 -26.63
N ASP A 145 -11.01 12.59 -27.42
CA ASP A 145 -10.64 11.29 -26.94
C ASP A 145 -9.17 10.99 -27.22
N VAL A 146 -8.47 10.48 -26.21
CA VAL A 146 -7.10 9.97 -26.33
C VAL A 146 -7.11 8.49 -25.94
N THR A 147 -6.63 7.64 -26.84
CA THR A 147 -6.42 6.22 -26.53
C THR A 147 -4.97 6.02 -26.18
N ALA A 148 -4.71 5.46 -25.00
CA ALA A 148 -3.37 5.24 -24.49
C ALA A 148 -3.24 3.91 -23.76
N SER A 149 -2.03 3.37 -23.69
CA SER A 149 -1.72 2.33 -22.72
C SER A 149 -1.77 2.91 -21.30
N LEU A 150 -2.06 2.10 -20.28
CA LEU A 150 -2.07 2.58 -18.91
C LEU A 150 -0.68 3.05 -18.46
N GLY A 151 0.39 2.43 -18.97
CA GLY A 151 1.78 2.85 -18.72
C GLY A 151 2.04 4.26 -19.23
N GLU A 152 1.74 4.53 -20.51
CA GLU A 152 1.90 5.87 -21.12
C GLU A 152 1.03 6.92 -20.40
N PHE A 153 -0.18 6.54 -19.97
CA PHE A 153 -1.02 7.43 -19.18
C PHE A 153 -0.37 7.81 -17.85
N LEU A 154 0.22 6.85 -17.13
CA LEU A 154 0.97 7.13 -15.89
C LEU A 154 2.21 8.00 -16.18
N ASP A 155 2.90 7.76 -17.29
CA ASP A 155 4.07 8.56 -17.70
C ASP A 155 3.67 10.00 -18.05
N TYR A 156 2.52 10.18 -18.71
CA TYR A 156 1.96 11.50 -18.95
C TYR A 156 1.67 12.25 -17.64
N LEU A 157 1.01 11.58 -16.66
CA LEU A 157 0.75 12.18 -15.36
C LEU A 157 2.03 12.58 -14.60
N ARG A 158 3.12 11.82 -14.78
CA ARG A 158 4.44 12.14 -14.20
C ARG A 158 5.12 13.30 -14.91
N ALA A 159 4.92 13.42 -16.22
CA ALA A 159 5.52 14.46 -17.05
C ALA A 159 4.85 15.82 -16.89
N VAL A 160 3.57 15.85 -16.51
CA VAL A 160 2.79 17.09 -16.30
C VAL A 160 3.13 17.69 -14.93
N PRO A 161 3.69 18.93 -14.84
CA PRO A 161 4.20 19.47 -13.58
C PRO A 161 3.15 19.58 -12.46
N VAL A 162 1.91 19.87 -12.79
CA VAL A 162 0.84 20.02 -11.79
C VAL A 162 0.44 18.67 -11.19
N THR A 163 0.35 17.61 -12.00
CA THR A 163 0.07 16.26 -11.52
C THR A 163 1.28 15.65 -10.82
N ALA A 164 2.49 15.89 -11.33
CA ALA A 164 3.73 15.47 -10.70
C ALA A 164 3.88 16.05 -9.28
N ARG A 165 3.55 17.32 -9.07
CA ARG A 165 3.55 17.94 -7.73
C ARG A 165 2.47 17.38 -6.82
N ARG A 166 1.25 17.21 -7.33
CA ARG A 166 0.10 16.73 -6.54
C ARG A 166 0.14 15.23 -6.23
N LEU A 167 0.61 14.40 -7.16
CA LEU A 167 0.53 12.95 -7.12
C LEU A 167 1.92 12.27 -7.12
N GLY A 168 3.00 13.01 -7.32
CA GLY A 168 4.34 12.49 -7.62
C GLY A 168 4.83 11.37 -6.71
N PRO A 169 4.79 11.50 -5.37
CA PRO A 169 5.24 10.43 -4.47
C PRO A 169 4.43 9.15 -4.61
N ASP A 170 3.14 9.24 -4.93
CA ASP A 170 2.25 8.11 -5.08
C ASP A 170 2.36 7.51 -6.48
N LEU A 171 2.43 8.38 -7.52
CA LEU A 171 2.62 7.94 -8.91
C LEU A 171 3.97 7.23 -9.13
N SER A 172 5.01 7.61 -8.41
CA SER A 172 6.33 6.98 -8.56
C SER A 172 6.34 5.49 -8.17
N ARG A 173 5.40 5.07 -7.34
CA ARG A 173 5.24 3.68 -6.89
C ARG A 173 4.34 2.84 -7.80
N LEU A 174 3.61 3.46 -8.72
CA LEU A 174 2.71 2.75 -9.63
C LEU A 174 3.44 2.42 -10.92
N GLN A 175 3.33 1.21 -11.40
CA GLN A 175 3.78 0.79 -12.73
C GLN A 175 2.66 0.04 -13.43
N SER A 176 2.64 0.13 -14.76
CA SER A 176 1.72 -0.64 -15.59
C SER A 176 2.46 -1.11 -16.84
N ASN A 177 2.41 -2.41 -17.08
CA ASN A 177 3.05 -3.06 -18.21
C ASN A 177 2.04 -3.52 -19.26
N SER A 178 0.75 -3.46 -18.95
CA SER A 178 -0.32 -3.91 -19.85
C SER A 178 -1.63 -3.14 -19.66
N GLY A 179 -2.54 -3.32 -20.60
CA GLY A 179 -3.84 -2.69 -20.60
C GLY A 179 -3.88 -1.39 -21.37
N SER A 180 -5.09 -0.98 -21.71
CA SER A 180 -5.38 0.23 -22.48
C SER A 180 -6.51 1.01 -21.82
N GLY A 181 -6.56 2.28 -22.14
CA GLY A 181 -7.64 3.15 -21.70
C GLY A 181 -8.00 4.17 -22.79
N VAL A 182 -9.22 4.67 -22.68
CA VAL A 182 -9.66 5.84 -23.43
C VAL A 182 -9.92 6.95 -22.44
N VAL A 183 -9.22 8.06 -22.63
CA VAL A 183 -9.44 9.30 -21.88
C VAL A 183 -10.29 10.22 -22.72
N THR A 184 -11.51 10.48 -22.28
CA THR A 184 -12.35 11.56 -22.81
C THR A 184 -12.12 12.78 -21.94
N LEU A 185 -11.78 13.92 -22.52
CA LEU A 185 -11.47 15.14 -21.78
C LEU A 185 -12.23 16.36 -22.31
N ASP A 186 -12.58 17.24 -21.37
CA ASP A 186 -13.09 18.59 -21.61
C ASP A 186 -12.27 19.58 -20.76
N LEU A 187 -11.49 20.41 -21.43
CA LEU A 187 -10.61 21.42 -20.80
C LEU A 187 -11.10 22.81 -21.13
N ASN A 188 -11.26 23.66 -20.10
CA ASN A 188 -11.46 25.09 -20.22
C ASN A 188 -10.23 25.81 -19.64
N LEU A 189 -9.46 26.46 -20.49
CA LEU A 189 -8.20 27.09 -20.13
C LEU A 189 -8.27 28.59 -20.38
N PRO A 190 -8.44 29.44 -19.33
CA PRO A 190 -8.33 30.91 -19.47
C PRO A 190 -6.89 31.29 -19.81
N LEU A 191 -6.64 31.80 -21.02
CA LEU A 191 -5.27 32.14 -21.48
C LEU A 191 -4.67 33.35 -20.74
N LYS A 192 -5.50 34.12 -20.02
CA LYS A 192 -5.05 35.24 -19.15
C LYS A 192 -4.59 34.76 -17.77
N ASP A 193 -5.12 33.62 -17.30
CA ASP A 193 -4.81 33.01 -16.01
C ASP A 193 -4.88 31.48 -16.16
N ILE A 194 -3.79 30.90 -16.60
CA ILE A 194 -3.69 29.46 -16.86
C ILE A 194 -3.92 28.65 -15.55
N GLY A 195 -3.68 29.22 -14.38
CA GLY A 195 -3.93 28.61 -13.10
C GLY A 195 -5.41 28.35 -12.79
N ALA A 196 -6.31 29.09 -13.42
CA ALA A 196 -7.77 28.97 -13.26
C ALA A 196 -8.42 28.01 -14.27
N TYR A 197 -7.67 27.00 -14.75
CA TYR A 197 -8.22 25.99 -15.66
C TYR A 197 -9.27 25.10 -14.97
N ALA A 198 -10.26 24.67 -15.74
CA ALA A 198 -11.21 23.62 -15.35
C ALA A 198 -11.03 22.42 -16.29
N LEU A 199 -10.87 21.24 -15.70
CA LEU A 199 -10.68 19.98 -16.43
C LEU A 199 -11.67 18.94 -15.94
N ASP A 200 -12.53 18.48 -16.82
CA ASP A 200 -13.31 17.27 -16.67
C ASP A 200 -12.69 16.17 -17.54
N ALA A 201 -12.40 15.02 -16.96
CA ALA A 201 -11.86 13.90 -17.71
C ALA A 201 -12.46 12.57 -17.22
N GLU A 202 -12.72 11.66 -18.14
CA GLU A 202 -13.13 10.29 -17.84
C GLU A 202 -12.12 9.31 -18.45
N LEU A 203 -11.52 8.45 -17.63
CA LEU A 203 -10.67 7.33 -18.07
C LEU A 203 -11.48 6.04 -18.03
N ALA A 204 -11.76 5.47 -19.17
CA ALA A 204 -12.31 4.11 -19.31
C ALA A 204 -11.16 3.12 -19.47
N MET A 205 -10.96 2.24 -18.49
CA MET A 205 -9.88 1.23 -18.45
C MET A 205 -10.38 -0.12 -18.94
N ASN A 206 -9.53 -0.84 -19.67
CA ASN A 206 -9.82 -2.20 -20.15
C ASN A 206 -8.57 -3.09 -20.04
N ALA A 207 -8.73 -4.22 -19.34
CA ALA A 207 -7.68 -5.22 -19.11
C ALA A 207 -6.36 -4.63 -18.58
N GLY A 208 -6.49 -3.67 -17.66
CA GLY A 208 -5.34 -2.99 -17.05
C GLY A 208 -4.60 -3.86 -16.06
N GLU A 209 -3.28 -3.63 -15.96
CA GLU A 209 -2.44 -4.15 -14.90
C GLU A 209 -1.79 -2.97 -14.16
N LEU A 210 -1.81 -3.02 -12.84
CA LEU A 210 -1.20 -2.01 -11.99
C LEU A 210 -0.38 -2.69 -10.90
N GLU A 211 0.90 -2.42 -10.90
CA GLU A 211 1.84 -2.87 -9.87
C GLU A 211 2.16 -1.74 -8.91
N ILE A 212 2.14 -2.03 -7.60
CA ILE A 212 2.53 -1.10 -6.55
C ILE A 212 3.91 -1.49 -6.04
N GLN A 213 4.92 -0.77 -6.48
CA GLN A 213 6.32 -1.02 -6.11
C GLN A 213 6.55 -0.94 -4.61
N GLY A 214 7.37 -1.86 -4.10
CA GLY A 214 7.75 -1.92 -2.68
C GLY A 214 6.77 -2.67 -1.78
N PHE A 215 5.66 -3.19 -2.34
CA PHE A 215 4.67 -4.00 -1.62
C PHE A 215 4.42 -5.36 -2.27
N ASP A 216 5.06 -5.66 -3.41
CA ASP A 216 4.82 -6.86 -4.23
C ASP A 216 3.32 -7.09 -4.50
N LEU A 217 2.59 -5.99 -4.69
CA LEU A 217 1.15 -5.97 -4.88
C LEU A 217 0.82 -5.61 -6.32
N SER A 218 0.12 -6.51 -7.00
CA SER A 218 -0.37 -6.28 -8.37
C SER A 218 -1.87 -6.49 -8.46
N ALA A 219 -2.55 -5.55 -9.13
CA ALA A 219 -3.93 -5.68 -9.54
C ALA A 219 -3.97 -5.90 -11.06
N ASN A 220 -4.65 -6.97 -11.50
CA ASN A 220 -4.72 -7.38 -12.89
C ASN A 220 -6.16 -7.30 -13.41
N ASP A 221 -6.32 -7.31 -14.74
CA ASP A 221 -7.62 -7.26 -15.43
C ASP A 221 -8.51 -6.11 -14.93
N ILE A 222 -7.91 -4.94 -14.73
CA ILE A 222 -8.61 -3.77 -14.24
C ILE A 222 -9.55 -3.26 -15.31
N GLN A 223 -10.85 -3.18 -14.99
CA GLN A 223 -11.90 -2.71 -15.85
C GLN A 223 -12.80 -1.74 -15.11
N GLY A 224 -13.11 -0.61 -15.73
CA GLY A 224 -13.98 0.38 -15.10
C GLY A 224 -13.72 1.79 -15.59
N ARG A 225 -14.30 2.75 -14.88
CA ARG A 225 -14.18 4.17 -15.22
C ARG A 225 -13.77 4.98 -14.02
N LEU A 226 -12.82 5.89 -14.26
CA LEU A 226 -12.44 6.95 -13.32
C LEU A 226 -12.84 8.29 -13.94
N ARG A 227 -13.44 9.15 -13.14
CA ARG A 227 -13.78 10.52 -13.53
C ARG A 227 -13.00 11.50 -12.67
N LEU A 228 -12.39 12.48 -13.32
CA LEU A 228 -11.80 13.66 -12.70
C LEU A 228 -12.72 14.83 -12.99
N SER A 229 -13.22 15.49 -11.97
CA SER A 229 -14.00 16.73 -12.07
C SER A 229 -13.67 17.60 -10.86
N ASP A 230 -13.47 18.88 -11.05
CA ASP A 230 -13.09 19.84 -10.00
C ASP A 230 -11.92 19.38 -9.12
N ASN A 231 -10.92 18.73 -9.73
CA ASN A 231 -9.75 18.11 -9.06
C ASN A 231 -10.07 16.94 -8.13
N VAL A 232 -11.28 16.40 -8.17
CA VAL A 232 -11.71 15.20 -7.41
C VAL A 232 -11.76 14.00 -8.36
N VAL A 233 -11.09 12.92 -7.97
CA VAL A 233 -11.15 11.65 -8.70
C VAL A 233 -12.22 10.78 -8.06
N THR A 234 -13.14 10.29 -8.88
CA THR A 234 -14.20 9.36 -8.47
C THR A 234 -14.31 8.18 -9.44
N GLY A 235 -14.82 7.05 -8.96
CA GLY A 235 -15.08 5.87 -9.77
C GLY A 235 -15.86 4.83 -8.99
N GLU A 236 -16.78 4.15 -9.64
CA GLU A 236 -17.61 3.13 -9.01
C GLU A 236 -17.60 1.85 -9.83
N GLY A 237 -17.72 0.70 -9.17
CA GLY A 237 -17.82 -0.60 -9.82
C GLY A 237 -16.58 -0.98 -10.64
N ILE A 238 -15.41 -0.49 -10.27
CA ILE A 238 -14.14 -0.87 -10.89
C ILE A 238 -13.87 -2.32 -10.50
N ARG A 239 -13.70 -3.18 -11.47
CA ARG A 239 -13.40 -4.61 -11.27
C ARG A 239 -11.93 -4.85 -11.53
N ALA A 240 -11.34 -5.73 -10.75
CA ALA A 240 -9.96 -6.18 -10.91
C ALA A 240 -9.78 -7.57 -10.33
N MET A 241 -8.63 -8.17 -10.59
CA MET A 241 -8.16 -9.37 -9.89
C MET A 241 -7.04 -8.95 -8.92
N LEU A 242 -7.19 -9.31 -7.64
CA LEU A 242 -6.20 -9.07 -6.60
C LEU A 242 -5.96 -10.38 -5.86
N PHE A 243 -4.69 -10.78 -5.69
CA PHE A 243 -4.33 -12.10 -5.12
C PHE A 243 -5.02 -13.29 -5.84
N GLY A 244 -5.23 -13.18 -7.16
CA GLY A 244 -5.90 -14.22 -7.93
C GLY A 244 -7.43 -14.26 -7.79
N SER A 245 -8.03 -13.41 -6.97
CA SER A 245 -9.47 -13.37 -6.70
C SER A 245 -10.11 -12.07 -7.23
N PRO A 246 -11.39 -12.10 -7.66
CA PRO A 246 -12.06 -10.91 -8.14
C PRO A 246 -12.36 -9.94 -6.99
N VAL A 247 -12.12 -8.66 -7.25
CA VAL A 247 -12.42 -7.55 -6.34
C VAL A 247 -13.24 -6.47 -7.04
N ILE A 248 -13.98 -5.71 -6.26
CA ILE A 248 -14.69 -4.51 -6.70
C ILE A 248 -14.10 -3.32 -5.94
N ALA A 249 -13.75 -2.28 -6.69
CA ALA A 249 -13.20 -1.06 -6.13
C ALA A 249 -14.10 0.15 -6.40
N ARG A 250 -14.03 1.12 -5.49
CA ARG A 250 -14.65 2.44 -5.57
C ARG A 250 -13.64 3.50 -5.16
N VAL A 251 -13.59 4.59 -5.91
CA VAL A 251 -12.77 5.78 -5.57
C VAL A 251 -13.72 6.94 -5.30
N ALA A 252 -13.50 7.64 -4.20
CA ALA A 252 -14.25 8.82 -3.81
C ALA A 252 -13.32 9.88 -3.20
N ALA A 253 -13.82 11.12 -3.04
CA ALA A 253 -13.15 12.09 -2.20
C ALA A 253 -13.05 11.57 -0.76
N ALA A 254 -11.96 11.87 -0.08
CA ALA A 254 -11.83 11.57 1.34
C ALA A 254 -12.59 12.60 2.18
N ASP A 255 -13.28 12.14 3.21
CA ASP A 255 -13.92 12.99 4.21
C ASP A 255 -12.93 13.40 5.33
N GLU A 256 -11.81 12.69 5.45
CA GLU A 256 -10.81 12.90 6.48
C GLU A 256 -9.89 14.09 6.13
N PRO A 257 -9.67 15.02 7.06
CA PRO A 257 -8.74 16.14 6.85
C PRO A 257 -7.33 15.65 6.51
N GLY A 258 -6.69 16.30 5.54
CA GLY A 258 -5.34 15.95 5.09
C GLY A 258 -5.29 14.84 4.03
N TYR A 259 -6.44 14.24 3.68
CA TYR A 259 -6.54 13.24 2.61
C TYR A 259 -7.35 13.77 1.43
N ARG A 260 -6.96 13.39 0.20
CA ARG A 260 -7.62 13.82 -1.04
C ARG A 260 -8.58 12.79 -1.62
N ALA A 261 -8.29 11.52 -1.43
CA ALA A 261 -9.09 10.44 -1.98
C ALA A 261 -9.11 9.22 -1.06
N ARG A 262 -10.22 8.49 -1.14
CA ARG A 262 -10.44 7.21 -0.49
C ARG A 262 -10.71 6.17 -1.57
N LEU A 263 -9.91 5.11 -1.58
CA LEU A 263 -10.13 3.90 -2.38
C LEU A 263 -10.71 2.83 -1.46
N GLU A 264 -11.89 2.35 -1.77
CA GLU A 264 -12.56 1.22 -1.10
C GLU A 264 -12.46 -0.01 -2.01
N VAL A 265 -12.11 -1.15 -1.44
CA VAL A 265 -11.98 -2.41 -2.17
C VAL A 265 -12.66 -3.51 -1.38
N SER A 266 -13.43 -4.35 -2.04
CA SER A 266 -14.05 -5.52 -1.42
C SER A 266 -13.92 -6.74 -2.31
N GLY A 267 -13.78 -7.90 -1.70
CA GLY A 267 -13.64 -9.16 -2.41
C GLY A 267 -13.46 -10.35 -1.48
N SER A 268 -12.98 -11.44 -2.01
CA SER A 268 -12.54 -12.59 -1.22
C SER A 268 -11.05 -12.87 -1.45
N VAL A 269 -10.44 -13.62 -0.55
CA VAL A 269 -9.05 -14.04 -0.67
C VAL A 269 -8.87 -15.45 -0.13
N GLU A 270 -8.16 -16.28 -0.89
CA GLU A 270 -7.71 -17.58 -0.45
C GLU A 270 -6.44 -17.47 0.40
N ALA A 271 -6.36 -18.24 1.48
CA ALA A 271 -5.20 -18.26 2.36
C ALA A 271 -3.90 -18.64 1.62
N GLU A 272 -3.98 -19.55 0.66
CA GLU A 272 -2.84 -19.96 -0.18
C GLU A 272 -2.33 -18.83 -1.05
N ALA A 273 -3.22 -17.98 -1.57
CA ALA A 273 -2.85 -16.83 -2.38
C ALA A 273 -2.10 -15.77 -1.54
N LEU A 274 -2.50 -15.53 -0.29
CA LEU A 274 -1.75 -14.66 0.62
C LEU A 274 -0.36 -15.22 0.92
N GLN A 275 -0.23 -16.53 1.09
CA GLN A 275 1.06 -17.18 1.33
C GLN A 275 1.99 -17.09 0.12
N GLN A 276 1.45 -17.17 -1.10
CA GLN A 276 2.24 -17.06 -2.35
C GLN A 276 2.71 -15.62 -2.61
N ASN A 277 1.92 -14.63 -2.24
CA ASN A 277 2.23 -13.22 -2.46
C ASN A 277 3.06 -12.59 -1.32
N PHE A 278 2.90 -13.11 -0.10
CA PHE A 278 3.62 -12.64 1.07
C PHE A 278 4.31 -13.83 1.74
N ASP A 279 5.59 -13.70 2.03
CA ASP A 279 6.33 -14.71 2.81
C ASP A 279 5.88 -14.68 4.29
N LEU A 280 4.62 -15.09 4.51
CA LEU A 280 4.02 -15.04 5.84
C LEU A 280 4.61 -16.15 6.72
N PRO A 281 5.12 -15.80 7.91
CA PRO A 281 5.51 -16.80 8.88
C PRO A 281 4.29 -17.67 9.24
N PHE A 282 4.51 -18.98 9.29
CA PHE A 282 3.43 -19.94 9.57
C PHE A 282 2.32 -20.02 8.52
N GLY A 283 2.59 -19.61 7.26
CA GLY A 283 1.58 -19.59 6.19
C GLY A 283 0.81 -20.90 6.03
N SER A 284 1.45 -22.06 6.23
CA SER A 284 0.81 -23.37 6.17
C SER A 284 -0.29 -23.62 7.22
N LEU A 285 -0.43 -22.76 8.21
CA LEU A 285 -1.49 -22.82 9.23
C LEU A 285 -2.74 -22.02 8.84
N PHE A 286 -2.67 -21.26 7.77
CA PHE A 286 -3.83 -20.58 7.21
C PHE A 286 -4.47 -21.45 6.14
N SER A 287 -5.79 -21.53 6.09
CA SER A 287 -6.53 -22.34 5.12
C SER A 287 -7.87 -21.71 4.78
N GLY A 288 -8.43 -22.09 3.62
CA GLY A 288 -9.75 -21.68 3.17
C GLY A 288 -9.78 -20.28 2.55
N GLU A 289 -10.98 -19.75 2.33
CA GLU A 289 -11.27 -18.47 1.70
C GLU A 289 -12.11 -17.61 2.63
N THR A 290 -11.86 -16.30 2.64
CA THR A 290 -12.67 -15.35 3.42
C THR A 290 -12.96 -14.08 2.63
N ALA A 291 -14.13 -13.49 2.87
CA ALA A 291 -14.45 -12.16 2.38
C ALA A 291 -13.69 -11.11 3.18
N TRP A 292 -13.33 -10.02 2.53
CA TRP A 292 -12.68 -8.88 3.15
C TRP A 292 -13.11 -7.56 2.52
N GLU A 293 -12.98 -6.51 3.29
CA GLU A 293 -13.14 -5.12 2.86
C GLU A 293 -11.92 -4.32 3.27
N GLY A 294 -11.47 -3.44 2.40
CA GLY A 294 -10.33 -2.59 2.67
C GLY A 294 -10.56 -1.18 2.17
N HIS A 295 -9.91 -0.22 2.79
CA HIS A 295 -9.84 1.14 2.28
C HIS A 295 -8.44 1.73 2.42
N LEU A 296 -8.09 2.51 1.42
CA LEU A 296 -6.83 3.24 1.33
C LEU A 296 -7.13 4.73 1.34
N LEU A 297 -6.52 5.47 2.26
CA LEU A 297 -6.57 6.92 2.31
C LEU A 297 -5.31 7.51 1.68
N LEU A 298 -5.50 8.22 0.56
CA LEU A 298 -4.43 8.87 -0.18
C LEU A 298 -4.22 10.29 0.37
N PRO A 299 -3.05 10.61 0.94
CA PRO A 299 -2.80 11.91 1.52
C PRO A 299 -2.78 13.03 0.48
N SER A 300 -3.19 14.22 0.89
CA SER A 300 -2.98 15.44 0.13
C SER A 300 -1.50 15.80 0.08
N ASN A 301 -1.08 16.45 -1.01
CA ASN A 301 0.25 17.05 -1.11
C ASN A 301 0.12 18.58 -1.09
N ALA A 302 1.15 19.28 -0.63
CA ALA A 302 1.21 20.72 -0.73
C ALA A 302 1.06 21.15 -2.20
N LEU A 303 0.23 22.15 -2.46
CA LEU A 303 0.08 22.73 -3.80
C LEU A 303 1.16 23.78 -4.09
N ASP A 304 1.61 24.46 -3.05
CA ASP A 304 2.68 25.46 -3.05
C ASP A 304 3.84 24.95 -2.19
N ASP A 305 5.03 25.57 -2.35
CA ASP A 305 6.21 25.30 -1.53
C ASP A 305 6.01 25.81 -0.08
N ASP A 306 4.97 25.32 0.60
CA ASP A 306 4.72 25.62 2.01
C ASP A 306 5.63 24.74 2.88
N PRO A 307 6.66 25.29 3.50
CA PRO A 307 7.60 24.54 4.33
C PRO A 307 6.97 24.04 5.64
N THR A 308 5.76 24.50 5.96
CA THR A 308 5.04 24.09 7.18
C THR A 308 4.04 22.96 6.91
N PHE A 309 3.86 22.56 5.65
CA PHE A 309 2.96 21.48 5.29
C PHE A 309 3.53 20.13 5.70
N GLU A 310 2.91 19.51 6.68
CA GLU A 310 3.19 18.12 7.04
C GLU A 310 2.24 17.19 6.27
N ARG A 311 2.81 16.35 5.40
CA ARG A 311 2.04 15.37 4.66
C ARG A 311 1.59 14.25 5.58
N GLU A 312 0.28 13.98 5.60
CA GLU A 312 -0.27 12.83 6.30
C GLU A 312 0.35 11.50 5.79
N PRO A 313 0.48 10.49 6.63
CA PRO A 313 0.94 9.17 6.20
C PRO A 313 -0.11 8.48 5.34
N LEU A 314 0.34 7.59 4.44
CA LEU A 314 -0.56 6.69 3.73
C LEU A 314 -1.16 5.71 4.73
N ARG A 315 -2.50 5.59 4.76
CA ARG A 315 -3.22 4.67 5.64
C ARG A 315 -4.00 3.65 4.84
N VAL A 316 -3.88 2.40 5.23
CA VAL A 316 -4.66 1.28 4.70
C VAL A 316 -5.35 0.60 5.87
N ALA A 317 -6.65 0.35 5.77
CA ALA A 317 -7.35 -0.48 6.72
C ALA A 317 -8.01 -1.66 6.01
N VAL A 318 -8.00 -2.82 6.65
CA VAL A 318 -8.58 -4.07 6.14
C VAL A 318 -9.42 -4.69 7.24
N ALA A 319 -10.61 -5.12 6.91
CA ALA A 319 -11.52 -5.82 7.80
C ALA A 319 -12.02 -7.13 7.19
N SER A 320 -12.20 -8.15 8.03
CA SER A 320 -12.79 -9.43 7.68
C SER A 320 -13.44 -10.04 8.92
N ASP A 321 -14.45 -10.84 8.77
CA ASP A 321 -14.97 -11.68 9.85
C ASP A 321 -14.30 -13.06 9.90
N LEU A 322 -13.37 -13.31 9.00
CA LEU A 322 -12.63 -14.55 8.81
C LEU A 322 -13.52 -15.81 8.67
N THR A 323 -14.81 -15.65 8.36
CA THR A 323 -15.69 -16.79 8.07
C THR A 323 -15.21 -17.47 6.78
N GLY A 324 -15.01 -18.79 6.82
CA GLY A 324 -14.43 -19.56 5.71
C GLY A 324 -12.92 -19.81 5.86
N ALA A 325 -12.18 -18.91 6.52
CA ALA A 325 -10.76 -19.12 6.80
C ALA A 325 -10.54 -19.91 8.09
N GLY A 326 -9.62 -20.86 8.08
CA GLY A 326 -9.15 -21.61 9.24
C GLY A 326 -7.79 -21.15 9.73
N LEU A 327 -7.60 -21.12 11.06
CA LEU A 327 -6.31 -20.86 11.70
C LEU A 327 -5.89 -22.11 12.48
N GLY A 328 -4.89 -22.82 11.98
CA GLY A 328 -4.37 -24.08 12.55
C GLY A 328 -3.37 -23.90 13.69
N PHE A 329 -3.34 -22.72 14.33
CA PHE A 329 -2.48 -22.47 15.49
C PHE A 329 -2.95 -23.25 16.72
N PRO A 330 -2.05 -23.55 17.66
CA PRO A 330 -2.45 -24.01 18.98
C PRO A 330 -3.24 -22.93 19.74
N ALA A 331 -4.06 -23.35 20.72
CA ALA A 331 -4.72 -22.39 21.60
C ALA A 331 -3.70 -21.41 22.24
N PRO A 332 -4.00 -20.10 22.28
CA PRO A 332 -5.32 -19.47 22.14
C PRO A 332 -5.65 -18.95 20.73
N LEU A 333 -4.88 -19.22 19.70
CA LEU A 333 -5.06 -18.65 18.37
C LEU A 333 -5.78 -19.57 17.37
N GLU A 334 -6.16 -20.76 17.78
CA GLU A 334 -6.93 -21.70 16.96
C GLU A 334 -8.28 -21.13 16.52
N LYS A 335 -8.67 -21.39 15.27
CA LYS A 335 -9.97 -21.01 14.73
C LYS A 335 -10.44 -21.99 13.64
N PRO A 336 -11.56 -22.70 13.84
CA PRO A 336 -12.18 -23.48 12.78
C PRO A 336 -12.69 -22.57 11.63
N ALA A 337 -12.64 -23.04 10.39
CA ALA A 337 -13.06 -22.28 9.23
C ALA A 337 -14.51 -21.75 9.33
N ALA A 338 -15.43 -22.55 9.88
CA ALA A 338 -16.84 -22.16 10.02
C ALA A 338 -17.12 -21.12 11.11
N ALA A 339 -16.15 -20.85 12.01
CA ALA A 339 -16.33 -19.86 13.06
C ALA A 339 -16.05 -18.45 12.55
N SER A 340 -16.86 -17.47 12.96
CA SER A 340 -16.56 -16.06 12.75
C SER A 340 -15.59 -15.54 13.82
N MET A 341 -14.59 -14.78 13.39
CA MET A 341 -13.63 -14.08 14.26
C MET A 341 -13.26 -12.77 13.60
N PRO A 342 -13.82 -11.63 14.02
CA PRO A 342 -13.51 -10.34 13.41
C PRO A 342 -12.01 -10.05 13.45
N LEU A 343 -11.47 -9.63 12.31
CA LEU A 343 -10.12 -9.13 12.12
C LEU A 343 -10.21 -7.72 11.57
N GLU A 344 -9.54 -6.78 12.20
CA GLU A 344 -9.30 -5.45 11.67
C GLU A 344 -7.81 -5.16 11.72
N LEU A 345 -7.28 -4.65 10.62
CA LEU A 345 -5.88 -4.27 10.45
C LEU A 345 -5.81 -2.83 9.98
N ALA A 346 -4.92 -2.05 10.56
CA ALA A 346 -4.59 -0.71 10.11
C ALA A 346 -3.09 -0.63 9.85
N PHE A 347 -2.73 -0.24 8.64
CA PHE A 347 -1.36 -0.06 8.19
C PHE A 347 -1.11 1.44 8.00
N THR A 348 -0.05 1.95 8.60
CA THR A 348 0.38 3.35 8.47
C THR A 348 1.80 3.38 7.90
N VAL A 349 1.93 3.87 6.67
CA VAL A 349 3.22 4.00 5.99
C VAL A 349 3.76 5.40 6.24
N LEU A 350 4.79 5.49 7.05
CA LEU A 350 5.45 6.75 7.43
C LEU A 350 6.53 7.14 6.41
N PRO A 351 6.81 8.44 6.24
CA PRO A 351 7.86 8.92 5.32
C PRO A 351 9.27 8.41 5.64
N THR A 352 9.49 7.93 6.88
CA THR A 352 10.79 7.42 7.39
C THR A 352 11.06 5.96 7.02
N ASN A 353 10.46 5.42 5.98
CA ASN A 353 10.53 4.01 5.61
C ASN A 353 10.07 3.05 6.72
N ARG A 354 9.16 3.50 7.58
CA ARG A 354 8.57 2.72 8.66
C ARG A 354 7.12 2.37 8.34
N LEU A 355 6.77 1.12 8.53
CA LEU A 355 5.41 0.61 8.46
C LEU A 355 4.96 0.23 9.88
N ASP A 356 3.94 0.90 10.38
CA ASP A 356 3.27 0.51 11.61
C ASP A 356 1.97 -0.24 11.27
N VAL A 357 1.76 -1.35 11.95
CA VAL A 357 0.58 -2.21 11.78
C VAL A 357 -0.10 -2.33 13.14
N GLU A 358 -1.33 -1.88 13.22
CA GLU A 358 -2.18 -2.06 14.38
C GLU A 358 -3.35 -2.96 14.01
N GLY A 359 -3.85 -3.73 14.96
CA GLY A 359 -5.02 -4.53 14.66
C GLY A 359 -5.62 -5.21 15.87
N HIS A 360 -6.78 -5.80 15.62
CA HIS A 360 -7.39 -6.69 16.57
C HIS A 360 -7.95 -7.94 15.92
N LEU A 361 -7.91 -9.03 16.65
CA LEU A 361 -8.40 -10.34 16.24
C LEU A 361 -9.39 -10.87 17.29
N GLY A 362 -10.64 -11.04 16.90
CA GLY A 362 -11.73 -11.34 17.81
C GLY A 362 -11.99 -10.18 18.76
N MET A 363 -12.44 -10.47 19.99
CA MET A 363 -12.88 -9.43 20.94
C MET A 363 -11.78 -8.95 21.91
N SER A 364 -10.71 -9.72 22.10
CA SER A 364 -9.75 -9.46 23.18
C SER A 364 -8.28 -9.47 22.76
N ARG A 365 -7.99 -9.76 21.50
CA ARG A 365 -6.60 -9.81 21.03
C ARG A 365 -6.31 -8.55 20.22
N ARG A 366 -5.37 -7.75 20.70
CA ARG A 366 -4.91 -6.53 20.04
C ARG A 366 -3.42 -6.58 19.84
N PHE A 367 -2.92 -5.99 18.78
CA PHE A 367 -1.50 -5.91 18.52
C PHE A 367 -1.11 -4.60 17.84
N ALA A 368 0.10 -4.19 18.09
CA ALA A 368 0.80 -3.12 17.40
C ALA A 368 2.20 -3.61 17.03
N LEU A 369 2.55 -3.53 15.76
CA LEU A 369 3.82 -4.01 15.22
C LEU A 369 4.47 -2.89 14.41
N SER A 370 5.79 -2.79 14.44
CA SER A 370 6.55 -1.80 13.67
C SER A 370 7.64 -2.49 12.86
N PHE A 371 7.66 -2.18 11.58
CA PHE A 371 8.61 -2.71 10.60
C PHE A 371 9.38 -1.57 9.95
N TRP A 372 10.61 -1.86 9.53
CA TRP A 372 11.39 -0.95 8.72
C TRP A 372 11.56 -1.54 7.32
N SER A 373 11.35 -0.71 6.30
CA SER A 373 11.63 -1.08 4.93
C SER A 373 13.12 -0.93 4.66
N THR A 374 13.76 -2.02 4.20
CA THR A 374 15.17 -2.09 3.81
C THR A 374 15.27 -2.60 2.39
N ASP A 375 16.45 -2.59 1.80
CA ASP A 375 16.70 -3.14 0.45
C ASP A 375 16.38 -4.64 0.35
N SER A 376 16.38 -5.35 1.50
CA SER A 376 16.03 -6.78 1.60
C SER A 376 14.56 -7.04 1.95
N GLY A 377 13.70 -6.00 1.99
CA GLY A 377 12.28 -6.11 2.35
C GLY A 377 11.94 -5.53 3.73
N LEU A 378 10.77 -5.90 4.25
CA LEU A 378 10.29 -5.44 5.56
C LEU A 378 10.98 -6.23 6.68
N GLN A 379 11.61 -5.52 7.60
CA GLN A 379 12.23 -6.09 8.81
C GLN A 379 11.41 -5.72 10.04
N PHE A 380 10.98 -6.73 10.79
CA PHE A 380 10.35 -6.53 12.09
C PHE A 380 11.36 -5.92 13.06
N ARG A 381 10.92 -4.92 13.84
CA ARG A 381 11.74 -4.26 14.87
C ARG A 381 11.13 -4.46 16.24
N ARG A 382 9.91 -4.04 16.44
CA ARG A 382 9.26 -4.08 17.74
C ARG A 382 7.76 -4.29 17.62
N GLY A 383 7.18 -4.86 18.67
CA GLY A 383 5.75 -5.09 18.70
C GLY A 383 5.23 -5.38 20.10
N SER A 384 3.92 -5.25 20.23
CA SER A 384 3.19 -5.60 21.42
C SER A 384 1.91 -6.35 21.06
N VAL A 385 1.64 -7.44 21.76
CA VAL A 385 0.41 -8.24 21.63
C VAL A 385 -0.29 -8.31 22.98
N ARG A 386 -1.57 -7.97 23.01
CA ARG A 386 -2.41 -7.97 24.21
C ARG A 386 -3.57 -8.94 24.08
N PHE A 387 -3.73 -9.81 25.08
CA PHE A 387 -4.83 -10.79 25.14
C PHE A 387 -5.97 -10.37 26.09
N ASP A 388 -5.90 -9.19 26.69
CA ASP A 388 -6.89 -8.65 27.63
C ASP A 388 -7.80 -7.55 27.03
N GLY A 389 -7.65 -7.27 25.72
CA GLY A 389 -8.38 -6.23 25.02
C GLY A 389 -7.85 -4.80 25.26
N ALA A 390 -6.82 -4.63 26.08
CA ALA A 390 -6.16 -3.33 26.26
C ALA A 390 -5.44 -2.90 24.97
N TYR A 391 -5.28 -1.58 24.78
CA TYR A 391 -4.51 -1.06 23.66
C TYR A 391 -3.03 -1.39 23.85
N PRO A 392 -2.39 -2.01 22.83
CA PRO A 392 -0.97 -2.29 22.88
C PRO A 392 -0.18 -1.01 22.69
N LEU A 393 0.89 -0.86 23.47
CA LEU A 393 1.88 0.21 23.29
C LEU A 393 3.15 -0.43 22.73
N LEU A 394 3.71 0.15 21.67
CA LEU A 394 5.00 -0.30 21.14
C LEU A 394 6.09 -0.16 22.22
N PRO A 395 6.87 -1.21 22.48
CA PRO A 395 7.97 -1.14 23.45
C PRO A 395 9.03 -0.13 22.98
N PRO A 396 9.80 0.49 23.92
CA PRO A 396 10.87 1.42 23.57
C PRO A 396 12.02 0.73 22.83
N ASP A 397 12.30 -0.52 23.19
CA ASP A 397 13.38 -1.34 22.63
C ASP A 397 12.84 -2.28 21.53
N ASP A 398 13.77 -2.82 20.74
CA ASP A 398 13.44 -3.83 19.71
C ASP A 398 12.99 -5.14 20.38
N GLY A 399 12.04 -5.84 19.75
CA GLY A 399 11.51 -7.11 20.16
C GLY A 399 9.99 -7.14 20.34
N LEU A 400 9.45 -8.28 20.73
CA LEU A 400 8.03 -8.54 20.86
C LEU A 400 7.65 -8.75 22.33
N ASP A 401 6.74 -7.92 22.83
CA ASP A 401 6.11 -8.08 24.13
C ASP A 401 4.73 -8.71 23.98
N ILE A 402 4.45 -9.74 24.77
CA ILE A 402 3.16 -10.47 24.76
C ILE A 402 2.61 -10.46 26.18
N GLU A 403 1.42 -9.92 26.39
CA GLU A 403 0.82 -9.81 27.72
C GLU A 403 -0.69 -10.10 27.70
N GLY A 404 -1.21 -10.51 28.85
CA GLY A 404 -2.66 -10.55 29.09
C GLY A 404 -3.19 -11.84 29.63
N ILE A 405 -4.51 -12.05 29.45
CA ILE A 405 -5.25 -13.17 30.03
C ILE A 405 -5.72 -14.11 28.93
N VAL A 406 -5.40 -15.39 29.03
CA VAL A 406 -5.83 -16.43 28.08
C VAL A 406 -6.56 -17.57 28.78
N ARG A 407 -7.61 -18.08 28.17
CA ARG A 407 -8.37 -19.19 28.75
C ARG A 407 -7.61 -20.51 28.70
N GLN A 408 -6.89 -20.75 27.63
CA GLN A 408 -6.20 -22.00 27.36
C GLN A 408 -4.87 -21.73 26.68
N LEU A 409 -3.81 -22.38 27.16
CA LEU A 409 -2.49 -22.39 26.53
C LEU A 409 -1.98 -23.82 26.43
N GLN A 410 -1.72 -24.27 25.20
CA GLN A 410 -1.14 -25.59 24.90
C GLN A 410 0.34 -25.40 24.55
N LEU A 411 1.21 -25.38 25.58
CA LEU A 411 2.62 -25.07 25.39
C LEU A 411 3.32 -26.08 24.46
N ASP A 412 2.96 -27.38 24.55
CA ASP A 412 3.55 -28.41 23.70
C ASP A 412 3.31 -28.17 22.20
N GLY A 413 2.10 -27.71 21.84
CA GLY A 413 1.76 -27.32 20.47
C GLY A 413 2.60 -26.14 19.97
N TRP A 414 2.75 -25.12 20.80
CA TRP A 414 3.57 -23.95 20.48
C TRP A 414 5.06 -24.29 20.34
N LEU A 415 5.61 -25.10 21.25
CA LEU A 415 6.99 -25.57 21.17
C LEU A 415 7.25 -26.40 19.90
N ALA A 416 6.31 -27.25 19.52
CA ALA A 416 6.40 -28.04 18.30
C ALA A 416 6.40 -27.14 17.04
N LEU A 417 5.55 -26.11 17.03
CA LEU A 417 5.44 -25.15 15.95
C LEU A 417 6.72 -24.32 15.80
N LEU A 418 7.23 -23.75 16.89
CA LEU A 418 8.43 -22.91 16.89
C LEU A 418 9.69 -23.70 16.47
N ARG A 419 9.81 -24.95 16.89
CA ARG A 419 10.90 -25.84 16.43
C ARG A 419 10.80 -26.15 14.94
N GLY A 420 9.60 -26.35 14.41
CA GLY A 420 9.38 -26.64 13.00
C GLY A 420 9.76 -25.49 12.06
N GLN A 421 9.79 -24.27 12.56
CA GLN A 421 10.14 -23.05 11.81
C GLN A 421 11.56 -22.55 12.09
N ASP A 422 12.35 -23.29 12.88
CA ASP A 422 13.72 -22.91 13.31
C ASP A 422 13.81 -21.52 14.00
N LEU A 423 12.68 -21.04 14.52
CA LEU A 423 12.59 -19.73 15.17
C LEU A 423 13.26 -19.68 16.55
N LEU A 424 13.48 -20.84 17.16
CA LEU A 424 14.16 -20.97 18.44
C LEU A 424 15.69 -20.89 18.32
N ASN A 425 16.25 -21.03 17.12
CA ASN A 425 17.68 -21.07 16.86
C ASN A 425 18.20 -19.78 16.18
N ARG A 426 17.45 -18.68 16.22
CA ARG A 426 17.90 -17.40 15.67
C ARG A 426 18.94 -16.76 16.60
N ASP A 427 19.98 -16.15 16.02
CA ASP A 427 21.01 -15.43 16.74
C ASP A 427 20.46 -14.25 17.53
N GLU A 428 19.32 -13.67 17.07
CA GLU A 428 18.59 -12.61 17.74
C GLU A 428 17.12 -13.06 17.97
N PRO A 429 16.75 -13.40 19.21
CA PRO A 429 15.37 -13.76 19.52
C PRO A 429 14.42 -12.57 19.37
N ILE A 430 13.31 -12.80 18.69
CA ILE A 430 12.27 -11.77 18.48
C ILE A 430 11.49 -11.48 19.77
N LEU A 431 11.23 -12.50 20.60
CA LEU A 431 10.48 -12.35 21.85
C LEU A 431 11.35 -11.68 22.91
N SER A 432 10.91 -10.54 23.45
CA SER A 432 11.56 -9.86 24.58
C SER A 432 10.92 -10.24 25.90
N ARG A 433 9.60 -10.29 25.90
CA ARG A 433 8.82 -10.52 27.12
C ARG A 433 7.51 -11.25 26.80
N LEU A 434 7.14 -12.18 27.66
CA LEU A 434 5.81 -12.78 27.69
C LEU A 434 5.33 -12.82 29.13
N ASP A 435 4.14 -12.29 29.40
CA ASP A 435 3.48 -12.33 30.71
C ASP A 435 2.00 -12.70 30.50
N LEU A 436 1.63 -13.91 30.84
CA LEU A 436 0.27 -14.42 30.64
C LEU A 436 -0.32 -14.99 31.93
N ASP A 437 -1.55 -14.58 32.23
CA ASP A 437 -2.42 -15.27 33.17
C ASP A 437 -3.28 -16.28 32.42
N VAL A 438 -3.00 -17.56 32.63
CA VAL A 438 -3.63 -18.66 31.91
C VAL A 438 -4.62 -19.40 32.79
N THR A 439 -5.90 -19.51 32.38
CA THR A 439 -6.89 -20.26 33.19
C THR A 439 -6.64 -21.78 33.14
N ASN A 440 -6.28 -22.32 31.98
CA ASN A 440 -6.00 -23.74 31.79
C ASN A 440 -4.71 -23.92 30.98
N MET A 441 -3.60 -24.15 31.66
CA MET A 441 -2.31 -24.42 31.02
C MET A 441 -2.05 -25.91 30.92
N THR A 442 -1.53 -26.34 29.78
CA THR A 442 -0.96 -27.68 29.58
C THR A 442 0.47 -27.55 29.09
N ALA A 443 1.40 -28.24 29.71
CA ALA A 443 2.81 -28.25 29.36
C ALA A 443 3.46 -29.60 29.65
N LEU A 444 4.25 -30.13 28.73
CA LEU A 444 4.96 -31.41 28.84
C LEU A 444 4.03 -32.55 29.24
N GLY A 445 2.83 -32.60 28.65
CA GLY A 445 1.80 -33.60 28.97
C GLY A 445 1.14 -33.43 30.34
N GLN A 446 1.48 -32.39 31.11
CA GLN A 446 0.91 -32.10 32.42
C GLN A 446 -0.20 -31.06 32.33
N ARG A 447 -1.28 -31.23 33.08
CA ARG A 447 -2.33 -30.23 33.27
C ARG A 447 -1.97 -29.38 34.49
N LEU A 448 -1.54 -28.15 34.27
CA LEU A 448 -1.11 -27.25 35.36
C LEU A 448 -2.28 -26.45 35.96
N GLY A 449 -3.40 -26.28 35.20
CA GLY A 449 -4.55 -25.50 35.63
C GLY A 449 -4.30 -24.00 35.50
N ALA A 450 -4.83 -23.20 36.44
CA ALA A 450 -4.58 -21.79 36.49
C ALA A 450 -3.10 -21.51 36.78
N THR A 451 -2.46 -20.74 35.90
CA THR A 451 -1.01 -20.55 35.92
C THR A 451 -0.66 -19.14 35.50
N THR A 452 0.13 -18.42 36.29
CA THR A 452 0.89 -17.26 35.81
C THR A 452 2.14 -17.77 35.10
N PHE A 453 2.34 -17.36 33.88
CA PHE A 453 3.41 -17.82 32.99
C PHE A 453 4.17 -16.62 32.43
N ALA A 454 5.41 -16.45 32.85
CA ALA A 454 6.27 -15.39 32.35
C ALA A 454 7.52 -15.94 31.68
N VAL A 455 7.94 -15.30 30.58
CA VAL A 455 9.21 -15.55 29.89
C VAL A 455 9.89 -14.23 29.63
N ARG A 456 11.16 -14.14 29.98
CA ARG A 456 11.98 -12.96 29.74
C ARG A 456 13.28 -13.34 29.05
N GLN A 457 13.71 -12.51 28.15
CA GLN A 457 15.01 -12.63 27.53
C GLN A 457 16.10 -12.17 28.53
N GLY A 458 16.99 -13.08 28.92
CA GLY A 458 18.22 -12.77 29.63
C GLY A 458 19.35 -12.43 28.65
N ARG A 459 20.59 -12.41 29.15
CA ARG A 459 21.77 -12.12 28.31
C ARG A 459 22.08 -13.29 27.36
N ASP A 460 22.08 -14.52 27.88
CA ASP A 460 22.48 -15.74 27.15
C ASP A 460 21.45 -16.88 27.33
N GLU A 461 20.29 -16.60 27.94
CA GLU A 461 19.29 -17.58 28.32
C GLU A 461 17.89 -16.98 28.39
N TRP A 462 16.89 -17.82 28.27
CA TRP A 462 15.50 -17.53 28.61
C TRP A 462 15.27 -17.78 30.10
N LEU A 463 14.68 -16.80 30.77
CA LEU A 463 14.21 -16.90 32.15
C LEU A 463 12.70 -17.12 32.12
N ILE A 464 12.28 -18.32 32.53
CA ILE A 464 10.88 -18.74 32.58
C ILE A 464 10.43 -18.80 34.02
N GLU A 465 9.32 -18.18 34.34
CA GLU A 465 8.68 -18.21 35.65
C GLU A 465 7.29 -18.84 35.51
N LEU A 466 6.99 -19.77 36.40
CA LEU A 466 5.71 -20.46 36.46
C LEU A 466 5.18 -20.39 37.90
N ASP A 467 3.90 -20.07 38.06
CA ASP A 467 3.21 -20.18 39.34
C ASP A 467 1.81 -20.75 39.14
N SER A 468 1.61 -21.96 39.67
CA SER A 468 0.33 -22.65 39.69
C SER A 468 0.22 -23.50 40.98
N ASP A 469 -0.94 -24.09 41.25
CA ASP A 469 -1.12 -25.00 42.38
C ASP A 469 -0.22 -26.25 42.32
N ARG A 470 0.30 -26.58 41.14
CA ARG A 470 1.08 -27.82 40.92
C ARG A 470 2.54 -27.57 40.65
N VAL A 471 2.88 -26.53 39.97
CA VAL A 471 4.24 -26.19 39.56
C VAL A 471 4.49 -24.72 39.86
N ALA A 472 5.52 -24.42 40.63
CA ALA A 472 5.93 -23.05 40.94
C ALA A 472 7.45 -22.96 41.00
N GLY A 473 8.05 -21.96 40.34
CA GLY A 473 9.50 -21.73 40.35
C GLY A 473 10.01 -21.10 39.06
N HIS A 474 11.34 -21.18 38.90
CA HIS A 474 12.05 -20.56 37.79
C HIS A 474 12.81 -21.61 36.98
N ILE A 475 12.84 -21.42 35.65
CA ILE A 475 13.59 -22.28 34.73
C ILE A 475 14.46 -21.37 33.85
N ALA A 476 15.76 -21.63 33.84
CA ALA A 476 16.72 -20.98 32.94
C ALA A 476 17.03 -21.93 31.76
N VAL A 477 16.79 -21.48 30.55
CA VAL A 477 16.99 -22.25 29.31
C VAL A 477 17.98 -21.49 28.44
N PRO A 478 19.21 -21.98 28.24
CA PRO A 478 20.21 -21.36 27.38
C PRO A 478 19.70 -21.21 25.92
N PHE A 479 20.04 -20.09 25.25
CA PHE A 479 19.70 -19.88 23.83
C PHE A 479 20.32 -20.96 22.94
N GLU A 480 21.59 -21.27 23.18
CA GLU A 480 22.29 -22.34 22.48
C GLU A 480 22.18 -23.67 23.22
N LEU A 481 21.36 -24.58 22.72
CA LEU A 481 21.25 -25.94 23.23
C LEU A 481 22.31 -26.89 22.62
N ARG A 482 23.17 -26.41 21.70
CA ARG A 482 24.29 -27.15 21.13
C ARG A 482 25.53 -27.02 22.03
N GLY A 483 26.20 -28.11 22.32
CA GLY A 483 27.44 -28.09 23.12
C GLY A 483 27.30 -28.55 24.58
N ARG A 484 26.17 -29.16 24.94
CA ARG A 484 25.86 -29.73 26.29
C ARG A 484 25.51 -28.67 27.37
N PRO A 485 24.78 -27.62 27.06
CA PRO A 485 24.27 -26.74 28.10
C PRO A 485 23.24 -27.53 28.94
N GLN A 486 23.10 -27.11 30.20
CA GLN A 486 22.07 -27.63 31.08
C GLN A 486 20.92 -26.65 31.21
N ILE A 487 19.70 -27.14 31.15
CA ILE A 487 18.53 -26.41 31.62
C ILE A 487 18.56 -26.47 33.14
N VAL A 488 18.40 -25.35 33.79
CA VAL A 488 18.35 -25.26 35.26
C VAL A 488 16.94 -24.92 35.69
N ALA A 489 16.36 -25.81 36.53
CA ALA A 489 15.01 -25.63 37.07
C ALA A 489 15.07 -25.59 38.60
N ASP A 490 14.85 -24.41 39.16
CA ASP A 490 14.76 -24.16 40.61
C ASP A 490 13.30 -23.97 41.00
N MET A 491 12.70 -25.02 41.53
CA MET A 491 11.27 -25.11 41.76
C MET A 491 10.93 -25.06 43.26
N GLN A 492 9.98 -24.22 43.60
CA GLN A 492 9.38 -24.22 44.93
C GLN A 492 8.46 -25.43 45.10
N ARG A 493 7.73 -25.76 44.01
CA ARG A 493 6.78 -26.87 43.94
C ARG A 493 6.88 -27.55 42.58
N LEU A 494 6.95 -28.88 42.57
CA LEU A 494 6.95 -29.67 41.35
C LEU A 494 6.13 -30.94 41.56
N HIS A 495 4.82 -30.85 41.30
CA HIS A 495 3.88 -31.94 41.44
C HIS A 495 3.50 -32.48 40.07
N LEU A 496 4.05 -33.65 39.71
CA LEU A 496 3.82 -34.33 38.43
C LEU A 496 2.74 -35.39 38.53
N THR A 497 2.04 -35.66 37.44
CA THR A 497 1.12 -36.79 37.30
C THR A 497 1.66 -37.74 36.26
N PHE A 498 1.51 -39.07 36.52
CA PHE A 498 1.71 -40.03 35.44
C PHE A 498 0.52 -39.97 34.48
N THR A 499 0.79 -39.77 33.21
CA THR A 499 -0.17 -39.99 32.13
C THR A 499 0.11 -41.35 31.53
N ASP A 500 -0.92 -42.22 31.48
CA ASP A 500 -0.83 -43.53 30.80
C ASP A 500 -0.80 -43.38 29.26
N GLU A 501 -0.91 -42.17 28.72
CA GLU A 501 -0.81 -41.92 27.28
C GLU A 501 0.67 -41.97 26.86
N PRO A 502 1.04 -42.83 25.90
CA PRO A 502 2.39 -42.80 25.35
C PRO A 502 2.66 -41.40 24.71
N PRO A 503 3.88 -40.85 24.84
CA PRO A 503 4.22 -39.59 24.24
C PRO A 503 3.96 -39.65 22.72
N ALA A 504 3.29 -38.65 22.19
CA ALA A 504 2.88 -38.57 20.78
C ALA A 504 4.07 -38.65 19.79
N ARG A 505 5.29 -38.54 20.29
CA ARG A 505 6.54 -38.68 19.53
C ARG A 505 7.62 -39.28 20.42
N GLN A 506 8.31 -40.30 19.93
CA GLN A 506 9.55 -40.77 20.56
C GLN A 506 10.64 -39.71 20.32
N ILE A 507 11.01 -39.01 21.39
CA ILE A 507 12.15 -38.08 21.37
C ILE A 507 13.41 -38.91 21.60
N ASP A 508 14.41 -38.75 20.75
CA ASP A 508 15.71 -39.39 20.96
C ASP A 508 16.39 -38.75 22.20
N PRO A 509 16.70 -39.53 23.24
CA PRO A 509 17.36 -39.01 24.44
C PRO A 509 18.69 -38.29 24.16
N ARG A 510 19.32 -38.54 23.01
CA ARG A 510 20.57 -37.91 22.60
C ARG A 510 20.41 -36.47 22.16
N ASP A 511 19.17 -36.11 21.76
CA ASP A 511 18.82 -34.76 21.32
C ASP A 511 18.36 -33.86 22.48
N LEU A 512 18.24 -34.41 23.68
CA LEU A 512 17.82 -33.68 24.87
C LEU A 512 19.01 -33.01 25.55
N PRO A 513 18.86 -31.74 25.98
CA PRO A 513 19.89 -31.05 26.79
C PRO A 513 20.02 -31.69 28.18
N GLY A 514 21.11 -31.42 28.86
CA GLY A 514 21.24 -31.74 30.28
C GLY A 514 20.19 -30.99 31.11
N LEU A 515 19.88 -31.52 32.28
CA LEU A 515 18.85 -30.95 33.16
C LEU A 515 19.34 -30.98 34.62
N LEU A 516 19.38 -29.82 35.26
CA LEU A 516 19.55 -29.70 36.71
C LEU A 516 18.22 -29.25 37.32
N VAL A 517 17.62 -30.11 38.13
CA VAL A 517 16.35 -29.83 38.80
C VAL A 517 16.57 -29.78 40.30
N ASN A 518 16.15 -28.70 40.91
CA ASN A 518 16.03 -28.58 42.36
C ASN A 518 14.56 -28.27 42.69
N SER A 519 13.99 -28.98 43.65
CA SER A 519 12.63 -28.70 44.14
C SER A 519 12.56 -28.75 45.66
N SER A 520 11.87 -27.76 46.26
CA SER A 520 11.61 -27.77 47.70
C SER A 520 10.46 -28.71 48.10
N ASP A 521 9.52 -28.94 47.18
CA ASP A 521 8.35 -29.79 47.36
C ASP A 521 8.09 -30.57 46.05
N PHE A 522 8.62 -31.80 46.01
CA PHE A 522 8.49 -32.70 44.86
C PHE A 522 7.49 -33.82 45.11
N ALA A 523 6.51 -34.00 44.24
CA ALA A 523 5.55 -35.05 44.31
C ALA A 523 5.27 -35.69 42.94
N VAL A 524 4.98 -36.97 42.92
CA VAL A 524 4.56 -37.72 41.72
C VAL A 524 3.30 -38.51 42.02
N GLY A 525 2.21 -38.15 41.37
CA GLY A 525 0.90 -38.69 41.68
C GLY A 525 0.47 -38.33 43.10
N GLN A 526 0.27 -39.36 43.95
CA GLN A 526 -0.09 -39.17 45.38
C GLN A 526 1.11 -39.28 46.31
N ARG A 527 2.32 -39.50 45.79
CA ARG A 527 3.53 -39.67 46.62
C ARG A 527 4.32 -38.37 46.67
N ASN A 528 4.53 -37.86 47.87
CA ASN A 528 5.40 -36.72 48.13
C ASN A 528 6.81 -37.22 48.50
N PHE A 529 7.81 -36.70 47.83
CA PHE A 529 9.24 -36.99 48.00
C PHE A 529 9.99 -35.88 48.76
N GLY A 530 9.31 -34.82 49.11
CA GLY A 530 9.90 -33.69 49.84
C GLY A 530 10.88 -32.88 48.98
N ARG A 531 12.03 -32.53 49.58
CA ARG A 531 13.08 -31.85 48.82
C ARG A 531 13.75 -32.79 47.85
N PHE A 532 13.91 -32.35 46.61
CA PHE A 532 14.44 -33.16 45.52
C PHE A 532 15.50 -32.38 44.73
N SER A 533 16.60 -33.03 44.40
CA SER A 533 17.60 -32.53 43.46
C SER A 533 18.04 -33.66 42.50
N ALA A 534 18.14 -33.36 41.22
CA ALA A 534 18.63 -34.30 40.20
C ALA A 534 19.52 -33.59 39.20
N ASN A 535 20.65 -34.19 38.85
CA ASN A 535 21.56 -33.72 37.80
C ASN A 535 21.61 -34.77 36.70
N VAL A 536 21.07 -34.40 35.54
CA VAL A 536 21.05 -35.23 34.33
C VAL A 536 21.93 -34.57 33.28
N GLN A 537 22.92 -35.29 32.80
CA GLN A 537 23.81 -34.83 31.74
C GLN A 537 23.49 -35.51 30.43
N SER A 538 23.57 -34.75 29.34
CA SER A 538 23.49 -35.26 27.98
C SER A 538 24.88 -35.76 27.55
N ASP A 539 24.95 -36.95 26.97
CA ASP A 539 26.17 -37.50 26.37
C ASP A 539 25.83 -38.16 25.01
N PRO A 540 26.82 -38.57 24.20
CA PRO A 540 26.56 -39.16 22.88
C PRO A 540 25.75 -40.47 22.90
N LEU A 541 25.56 -41.07 24.06
CA LEU A 541 24.78 -42.29 24.23
C LEU A 541 23.35 -41.99 24.74
N GLY A 542 23.05 -40.74 25.11
CA GLY A 542 21.76 -40.31 25.63
C GLY A 542 21.86 -39.50 26.91
N LEU A 543 20.94 -39.65 27.83
CA LEU A 543 20.90 -38.97 29.11
C LEU A 543 21.50 -39.84 30.22
N ARG A 544 22.35 -39.24 31.04
CA ARG A 544 22.96 -39.91 32.19
C ARG A 544 22.59 -39.17 33.48
N LEU A 545 21.95 -39.90 34.40
CA LEU A 545 21.71 -39.38 35.76
C LEU A 545 23.04 -39.43 36.53
N VAL A 546 23.60 -38.26 36.85
CA VAL A 546 24.88 -38.09 37.54
C VAL A 546 24.70 -38.18 39.07
N SER A 547 23.69 -37.51 39.57
CA SER A 547 23.33 -37.52 40.99
C SER A 547 21.83 -37.30 41.13
N TYR A 548 21.31 -37.82 42.20
CA TYR A 548 19.96 -37.59 42.63
C TYR A 548 19.89 -37.67 44.16
N GLU A 549 19.17 -36.75 44.75
CA GLU A 549 18.93 -36.66 46.19
C GLU A 549 17.45 -36.40 46.46
N SER A 550 16.89 -37.12 47.42
CA SER A 550 15.52 -36.87 47.89
C SER A 550 15.49 -36.96 49.40
N VAL A 551 14.91 -35.94 50.03
CA VAL A 551 14.80 -35.85 51.50
C VAL A 551 13.33 -35.64 51.85
N GLY A 552 12.65 -36.74 52.22
CA GLY A 552 11.27 -36.71 52.69
C GLY A 552 11.20 -36.97 54.20
N ASP A 553 10.00 -36.83 54.79
CA ASP A 553 9.75 -36.97 56.22
C ASP A 553 10.12 -38.34 56.80
N LEU A 554 10.28 -39.35 55.96
CA LEU A 554 10.50 -40.73 56.37
C LEU A 554 11.81 -41.38 55.90
N SER A 555 12.58 -40.75 54.98
CA SER A 555 13.84 -41.34 54.49
C SER A 555 14.70 -40.35 53.72
N LEU A 556 16.03 -40.49 53.84
CA LEU A 556 17.03 -39.87 52.98
C LEU A 556 17.52 -40.88 51.95
N ILE A 557 17.38 -40.61 50.68
CA ILE A 557 17.95 -41.42 49.60
C ILE A 557 18.94 -40.57 48.83
N HIS A 558 20.21 -40.99 48.80
CA HIS A 558 21.27 -40.34 48.03
C HIS A 558 21.91 -41.36 47.09
N ILE A 559 21.97 -41.06 45.80
CA ILE A 559 22.70 -41.85 44.82
C ILE A 559 23.67 -40.95 44.09
N SER A 560 24.96 -41.25 44.16
CA SER A 560 26.01 -40.60 43.38
C SER A 560 26.77 -41.65 42.57
N GLU A 561 27.43 -41.21 41.52
CA GLU A 561 28.27 -42.08 40.69
C GLU A 561 29.29 -42.83 41.55
N PRO A 562 29.43 -44.16 41.43
CA PRO A 562 30.45 -44.88 42.17
C PRO A 562 31.83 -44.40 41.69
N THR A 563 32.61 -43.84 42.60
CA THR A 563 34.02 -43.52 42.38
C THR A 563 34.72 -44.79 41.90
N ARG A 564 35.12 -44.86 40.64
CA ARG A 564 36.02 -45.92 40.16
C ARG A 564 37.32 -45.80 40.97
N ARG A 565 37.48 -46.63 41.96
CA ARG A 565 38.80 -46.90 42.53
C ARG A 565 39.65 -47.56 41.44
N ARG A 566 40.78 -46.92 41.14
CA ARG A 566 41.82 -47.51 40.29
C ARG A 566 42.33 -48.82 40.84
#